data_74fcdfc0742ea7311331cf7b506ff3aa
#
_entry.id   74fcdfc0742ea7311331cf7b506ff3aa
#
_cell.length_a   1.000
_cell.length_b   1.000
_cell.length_c   1.000
_cell.angle_alpha   90.00
_cell.angle_beta   90.00
_cell.angle_gamma   90.00
#
_symmetry.space_group_name_H-M   'P 1'
#
loop_
_entity.id
_entity.type
_entity.pdbx_description
1 polymer ?
#
loop_
_entity_poly.entity_id
_entity_poly.type
_entity_poly.pdbx_seq_one_letter_code
_entity_poly.pdbx_strand_id
1 'polypeptide(L)'
;MIKDTPRKLAALRIFLRVYGVLILIVFTLLFVGFIAQTPLLAEHTGALNWTIWNDVRFGHEHAHVPPMLLLIYVVWGVFLLRAARNPRAYLSFLNFTMWANLAHGLLMAVQAAMDFDRYWSKFLTDIPFVLILALGIYLLRPSANPEQPAVVSDQTVAQHNS
;
A
#
# COMPACT_ATOMS: atom_id res chain seq x y z
N MET A 1 26.76 6.58 6.96
CA MET A 1 25.85 5.49 7.40
C MET A 1 24.98 6.04 8.52
N ILE A 2 23.68 6.20 8.28
CA ILE A 2 22.73 6.62 9.33
C ILE A 2 22.49 5.37 10.18
N LYS A 3 22.98 5.36 11.41
CA LYS A 3 22.77 4.25 12.36
C LYS A 3 21.27 4.08 12.60
N ASP A 4 20.78 2.85 12.50
CA ASP A 4 19.41 2.48 12.86
C ASP A 4 19.20 2.70 14.35
N THR A 5 18.66 3.85 14.72
CA THR A 5 18.33 4.13 16.11
C THR A 5 17.11 3.33 16.55
N PRO A 6 17.05 2.79 17.77
CA PRO A 6 15.88 2.11 18.31
C PRO A 6 14.58 2.92 18.15
N ARG A 7 14.69 4.26 18.26
CA ARG A 7 13.57 5.20 18.05
C ARG A 7 13.03 5.17 16.63
N LYS A 8 13.90 5.13 15.61
CA LYS A 8 13.52 5.06 14.20
C LYS A 8 12.74 3.77 13.90
N LEU A 9 13.21 2.64 14.43
CA LEU A 9 12.53 1.35 14.26
C LEU A 9 11.18 1.31 15.00
N ALA A 10 11.08 1.92 16.19
CA ALA A 10 9.82 2.05 16.91
C ALA A 10 8.82 2.91 16.13
N ALA A 11 9.25 4.05 15.61
CA ALA A 11 8.43 4.92 14.77
C ALA A 11 7.93 4.20 13.52
N LEU A 12 8.79 3.44 12.83
CA LEU A 12 8.37 2.62 11.68
C LEU A 12 7.30 1.59 12.07
N ARG A 13 7.47 0.88 13.18
CA ARG A 13 6.47 -0.09 13.65
C ARG A 13 5.10 0.55 13.89
N ILE A 14 5.07 1.72 14.54
CA ILE A 14 3.82 2.47 14.79
C ILE A 14 3.22 2.91 13.46
N PHE A 15 4.02 3.51 12.59
CA PHE A 15 3.60 3.97 11.27
C PHE A 15 2.97 2.85 10.44
N LEU A 16 3.64 1.70 10.34
CA LEU A 16 3.12 0.53 9.61
C LEU A 16 1.85 -0.05 10.22
N ARG A 17 1.71 -0.02 11.56
CA ARG A 17 0.47 -0.45 12.23
C ARG A 17 -0.69 0.48 11.89
N VAL A 18 -0.48 1.79 11.99
CA VAL A 18 -1.51 2.78 11.66
C VAL A 18 -1.95 2.61 10.21
N TYR A 19 -1.02 2.58 9.26
CA TYR A 19 -1.35 2.39 7.85
C TYR A 19 -1.99 1.03 7.56
N GLY A 20 -1.48 -0.05 8.14
CA GLY A 20 -2.06 -1.38 7.98
C GLY A 20 -3.51 -1.46 8.45
N VAL A 21 -3.82 -0.87 9.61
CA VAL A 21 -5.19 -0.80 10.12
C VAL A 21 -6.07 0.08 9.22
N LEU A 22 -5.59 1.27 8.82
CA LEU A 22 -6.34 2.16 7.93
C LEU A 22 -6.66 1.49 6.60
N ILE A 23 -5.68 0.85 5.96
CA ILE A 23 -5.88 0.11 4.71
C ILE A 23 -6.90 -1.01 4.91
N LEU A 24 -6.80 -1.79 5.97
CA LEU A 24 -7.77 -2.86 6.25
C LEU A 24 -9.19 -2.31 6.41
N ILE A 25 -9.38 -1.26 7.20
CA ILE A 25 -10.70 -0.66 7.42
C ILE A 25 -11.24 -0.14 6.09
N VAL A 26 -10.49 0.73 5.42
CA VAL A 26 -10.95 1.42 4.20
C VAL A 26 -11.25 0.40 3.10
N PHE A 27 -10.28 -0.45 2.75
CA PHE A 27 -10.44 -1.35 1.60
C PHE A 27 -11.37 -2.52 1.88
N THR A 28 -11.52 -2.97 3.12
CA THR A 28 -12.55 -3.98 3.46
C THR A 28 -13.95 -3.39 3.34
N LEU A 29 -14.17 -2.16 3.84
CA LEU A 29 -15.46 -1.49 3.71
C LEU A 29 -15.81 -1.23 2.24
N LEU A 30 -14.83 -0.79 1.43
CA LEU A 30 -15.02 -0.61 -0.01
C LEU A 30 -15.31 -1.94 -0.72
N PHE A 31 -14.57 -3.00 -0.39
CA PHE A 31 -14.78 -4.32 -0.96
C PHE A 31 -16.18 -4.85 -0.65
N VAL A 32 -16.60 -4.79 0.62
CA VAL A 32 -17.95 -5.21 1.04
C VAL A 32 -19.01 -4.33 0.38
N GLY A 33 -18.84 -3.02 0.38
CA GLY A 33 -19.75 -2.07 -0.24
C GLY A 33 -19.88 -2.31 -1.75
N PHE A 34 -18.79 -2.68 -2.42
CA PHE A 34 -18.81 -3.02 -3.84
C PHE A 34 -19.60 -4.32 -4.10
N ILE A 35 -19.33 -5.38 -3.33
CA ILE A 35 -20.05 -6.65 -3.45
C ILE A 35 -21.54 -6.47 -3.14
N ALA A 36 -21.86 -5.63 -2.14
CA ALA A 36 -23.26 -5.30 -1.77
C ALA A 36 -23.92 -4.31 -2.74
N GLN A 37 -23.23 -3.85 -3.78
CA GLN A 37 -23.72 -2.86 -4.75
C GLN A 37 -24.28 -1.59 -4.09
N THR A 38 -23.55 -1.06 -3.10
CA THR A 38 -23.96 0.12 -2.34
C THR A 38 -24.00 1.36 -3.25
N PRO A 39 -25.12 2.10 -3.34
CA PRO A 39 -25.23 3.29 -4.20
C PRO A 39 -24.19 4.37 -3.90
N LEU A 40 -23.72 4.45 -2.64
CA LEU A 40 -22.68 5.39 -2.20
C LEU A 40 -21.36 5.29 -2.97
N LEU A 41 -21.08 4.13 -3.58
CA LEU A 41 -19.87 3.92 -4.39
C LEU A 41 -20.08 4.23 -5.87
N ALA A 42 -21.31 4.46 -6.30
CA ALA A 42 -21.68 4.60 -7.72
C ALA A 42 -21.77 6.07 -8.19
N GLU A 43 -21.90 7.02 -7.27
CA GLU A 43 -22.19 8.42 -7.58
C GLU A 43 -21.21 9.39 -6.96
N HIS A 44 -20.93 10.49 -7.67
CA HIS A 44 -20.25 11.64 -7.09
C HIS A 44 -21.22 12.34 -6.14
N THR A 45 -20.93 12.34 -4.84
CA THR A 45 -21.86 12.87 -3.84
C THR A 45 -21.31 14.08 -3.08
N GLY A 46 -22.19 15.08 -2.89
CA GLY A 46 -22.01 16.20 -1.97
C GLY A 46 -21.25 17.39 -2.51
N ALA A 47 -21.23 18.46 -1.72
CA ALA A 47 -20.63 19.76 -2.06
C ALA A 47 -19.12 19.71 -2.35
N LEU A 48 -18.43 18.68 -1.88
CA LEU A 48 -16.99 18.50 -2.08
C LEU A 48 -16.66 17.64 -3.30
N ASN A 49 -17.66 17.14 -4.02
CA ASN A 49 -17.49 16.25 -5.18
C ASN A 49 -16.45 15.13 -4.88
N TRP A 50 -16.67 14.44 -3.78
CA TRP A 50 -15.73 13.42 -3.31
C TRP A 50 -15.74 12.23 -4.25
N THR A 51 -14.70 12.15 -5.06
CA THR A 51 -14.46 11.04 -6.02
C THR A 51 -13.50 9.99 -5.46
N ILE A 52 -13.17 10.06 -4.17
CA ILE A 52 -12.08 9.29 -3.55
C ILE A 52 -12.11 7.83 -3.99
N TRP A 53 -13.27 7.20 -3.86
CA TRP A 53 -13.43 5.79 -4.12
C TRP A 53 -14.71 5.51 -4.90
N ASN A 54 -15.36 6.57 -5.41
CA ASN A 54 -16.69 6.53 -6.01
C ASN A 54 -16.69 6.32 -7.53
N ASP A 55 -15.53 6.34 -8.19
CA ASP A 55 -15.42 6.13 -9.65
C ASP A 55 -15.63 4.65 -10.04
N VAL A 56 -15.99 3.82 -9.09
CA VAL A 56 -16.30 2.41 -9.32
C VAL A 56 -17.75 2.29 -9.78
N ARG A 57 -17.95 2.08 -11.06
CA ARG A 57 -19.31 1.92 -11.65
C ARG A 57 -19.79 0.48 -11.53
N PHE A 58 -21.05 0.31 -11.10
CA PHE A 58 -21.73 -0.99 -11.07
C PHE A 58 -22.34 -1.31 -12.44
N GLY A 59 -22.40 -2.59 -12.76
CA GLY A 59 -23.21 -3.09 -13.89
C GLY A 59 -22.60 -2.93 -15.28
N HIS A 60 -21.30 -2.67 -15.40
CA HIS A 60 -20.58 -2.63 -16.67
C HIS A 60 -19.70 -3.87 -16.89
N GLU A 61 -19.27 -4.09 -18.14
CA GLU A 61 -18.50 -5.26 -18.58
C GLU A 61 -17.24 -5.57 -17.74
N HIS A 62 -16.71 -4.57 -17.01
CA HIS A 62 -15.52 -4.71 -16.17
C HIS A 62 -15.79 -4.64 -14.67
N ALA A 63 -17.03 -4.87 -14.22
CA ALA A 63 -17.42 -4.78 -12.82
C ALA A 63 -16.67 -5.77 -11.89
N HIS A 64 -16.01 -6.78 -12.43
CA HIS A 64 -15.20 -7.74 -11.65
C HIS A 64 -13.80 -7.21 -11.30
N VAL A 65 -13.27 -6.22 -12.03
CA VAL A 65 -11.91 -5.73 -11.81
C VAL A 65 -11.74 -4.98 -10.48
N PRO A 66 -12.62 -4.04 -10.09
CA PRO A 66 -12.47 -3.32 -8.84
C PRO A 66 -12.42 -4.20 -7.58
N PRO A 67 -13.29 -5.21 -7.39
CA PRO A 67 -13.21 -6.06 -6.20
C PRO A 67 -11.90 -6.86 -6.15
N MET A 68 -11.34 -7.26 -7.29
CA MET A 68 -10.04 -7.93 -7.32
C MET A 68 -8.93 -7.01 -6.82
N LEU A 69 -8.93 -5.73 -7.23
CA LEU A 69 -7.97 -4.74 -6.77
C LEU A 69 -8.16 -4.42 -5.28
N LEU A 70 -9.39 -4.24 -4.82
CA LEU A 70 -9.70 -3.96 -3.42
C LEU A 70 -9.21 -5.10 -2.51
N LEU A 71 -9.38 -6.36 -2.94
CA LEU A 71 -8.89 -7.51 -2.19
C LEU A 71 -7.36 -7.54 -2.09
N ILE A 72 -6.64 -7.14 -3.15
CA ILE A 72 -5.18 -7.01 -3.12
C ILE A 72 -4.75 -6.01 -2.04
N TYR A 73 -5.43 -4.87 -1.92
CA TYR A 73 -5.14 -3.88 -0.87
C TYR A 73 -5.45 -4.42 0.53
N VAL A 74 -6.50 -5.21 0.72
CA VAL A 74 -6.78 -5.90 2.00
C VAL A 74 -5.61 -6.80 2.38
N VAL A 75 -5.14 -7.65 1.46
CA VAL A 75 -3.97 -8.51 1.69
C VAL A 75 -2.72 -7.67 1.99
N TRP A 76 -2.54 -6.57 1.27
CA TRP A 76 -1.43 -5.64 1.52
C TRP A 76 -1.45 -5.06 2.93
N GLY A 77 -2.63 -4.65 3.44
CA GLY A 77 -2.83 -4.20 4.82
C GLY A 77 -2.40 -5.25 5.85
N VAL A 78 -2.76 -6.52 5.63
CA VAL A 78 -2.30 -7.64 6.49
C VAL A 78 -0.78 -7.75 6.50
N PHE A 79 -0.13 -7.63 5.34
CA PHE A 79 1.33 -7.70 5.24
C PHE A 79 2.02 -6.49 5.89
N LEU A 80 1.43 -5.29 5.84
CA LEU A 80 1.94 -4.14 6.59
C LEU A 80 1.90 -4.38 8.10
N LEU A 81 0.82 -4.99 8.63
CA LEU A 81 0.73 -5.35 10.05
C LEU A 81 1.75 -6.44 10.44
N ARG A 82 2.02 -7.40 9.56
CA ARG A 82 3.09 -8.40 9.75
C ARG A 82 4.47 -7.73 9.75
N ALA A 83 4.73 -6.85 8.78
CA ALA A 83 5.98 -6.10 8.69
C ALA A 83 6.19 -5.20 9.92
N ALA A 84 5.12 -4.64 10.51
CA ALA A 84 5.20 -3.85 11.73
C ALA A 84 5.70 -4.65 12.96
N ARG A 85 5.53 -5.98 12.98
CA ARG A 85 6.07 -6.82 14.07
C ARG A 85 7.59 -6.98 13.95
N ASN A 86 8.09 -7.21 12.75
CA ASN A 86 9.51 -7.38 12.47
C ASN A 86 9.91 -6.71 11.13
N PRO A 87 10.09 -5.37 11.08
CA PRO A 87 10.36 -4.66 9.83
C PRO A 87 11.63 -5.15 9.10
N ARG A 88 12.61 -5.64 9.82
CA ARG A 88 13.87 -6.14 9.22
C ARG A 88 13.66 -7.41 8.38
N ALA A 89 12.77 -8.30 8.82
CA ALA A 89 12.43 -9.51 8.06
C ALA A 89 11.63 -9.22 6.77
N TYR A 90 11.05 -8.01 6.66
CA TYR A 90 10.18 -7.61 5.55
C TYR A 90 10.77 -6.49 4.69
N LEU A 91 12.10 -6.31 4.66
CA LEU A 91 12.74 -5.22 3.92
C LEU A 91 12.39 -5.21 2.43
N SER A 92 12.38 -6.36 1.78
CA SER A 92 12.00 -6.48 0.36
C SER A 92 10.56 -6.02 0.13
N PHE A 93 9.63 -6.45 0.99
CA PHE A 93 8.23 -6.01 0.94
C PHE A 93 8.10 -4.50 1.19
N LEU A 94 8.83 -3.95 2.16
CA LEU A 94 8.82 -2.50 2.44
C LEU A 94 9.40 -1.70 1.27
N ASN A 95 10.48 -2.18 0.64
CA ASN A 95 11.03 -1.55 -0.57
C ASN A 95 10.03 -1.59 -1.73
N PHE A 96 9.41 -2.74 -1.98
CA PHE A 96 8.37 -2.86 -2.99
C PHE A 96 7.20 -1.91 -2.69
N THR A 97 6.69 -1.90 -1.45
CA THR A 97 5.60 -1.02 -1.02
C THR A 97 5.94 0.45 -1.24
N MET A 98 7.15 0.86 -0.90
CA MET A 98 7.61 2.24 -1.11
C MET A 98 7.57 2.63 -2.59
N TRP A 99 8.20 1.84 -3.46
CA TRP A 99 8.28 2.16 -4.88
C TRP A 99 6.94 2.04 -5.59
N ALA A 100 6.14 1.02 -5.27
CA ALA A 100 4.82 0.83 -5.84
C ALA A 100 3.88 2.00 -5.49
N ASN A 101 3.86 2.43 -4.23
CA ASN A 101 3.04 3.58 -3.82
C ASN A 101 3.55 4.91 -4.37
N LEU A 102 4.87 5.09 -4.51
CA LEU A 102 5.42 6.28 -5.15
C LEU A 102 4.98 6.36 -6.62
N ALA A 103 5.18 5.28 -7.38
CA ALA A 103 4.78 5.23 -8.79
C ALA A 103 3.26 5.42 -8.95
N HIS A 104 2.46 4.74 -8.12
CA HIS A 104 1.01 4.86 -8.13
C HIS A 104 0.54 6.28 -7.83
N GLY A 105 1.05 6.89 -6.76
CA GLY A 105 0.68 8.25 -6.37
C GLY A 105 1.08 9.31 -7.40
N LEU A 106 2.24 9.15 -8.05
CA LEU A 106 2.66 10.03 -9.15
C LEU A 106 1.74 9.88 -10.37
N LEU A 107 1.39 8.65 -10.75
CA LEU A 107 0.45 8.41 -11.85
C LEU A 107 -0.91 9.03 -11.56
N MET A 108 -1.44 8.82 -10.34
CA MET A 108 -2.71 9.42 -9.92
C MET A 108 -2.66 10.95 -9.97
N ALA A 109 -1.55 11.56 -9.55
CA ALA A 109 -1.37 13.01 -9.59
C ALA A 109 -1.42 13.54 -11.03
N VAL A 110 -0.76 12.86 -11.97
CA VAL A 110 -0.81 13.21 -13.40
C VAL A 110 -2.25 13.07 -13.93
N GLN A 111 -2.91 11.96 -13.67
CA GLN A 111 -4.29 11.73 -14.12
C GLN A 111 -5.27 12.77 -13.54
N ALA A 112 -5.14 13.09 -12.24
CA ALA A 112 -5.98 14.12 -11.62
C ALA A 112 -5.69 15.53 -12.14
N ALA A 113 -4.44 15.82 -12.52
CA ALA A 113 -4.09 17.10 -13.13
C ALA A 113 -4.63 17.26 -14.56
N MET A 114 -4.78 16.15 -15.31
CA MET A 114 -5.32 16.19 -16.68
C MET A 114 -6.81 16.51 -16.73
N ASP A 115 -7.55 16.23 -15.67
CA ASP A 115 -8.97 16.58 -15.52
C ASP A 115 -9.19 17.13 -14.11
N PHE A 116 -8.58 18.28 -13.83
CA PHE A 116 -8.51 18.87 -12.49
C PHE A 116 -9.88 19.23 -11.94
N ASP A 117 -10.77 19.76 -12.76
CA ASP A 117 -12.12 20.18 -12.34
C ASP A 117 -12.91 19.01 -11.74
N ARG A 118 -12.68 17.82 -12.30
CA ARG A 118 -13.35 16.58 -11.84
C ARG A 118 -12.63 15.92 -10.67
N TYR A 119 -11.28 15.94 -10.65
CA TYR A 119 -10.48 15.11 -9.74
C TYR A 119 -9.64 15.89 -8.73
N TRP A 120 -9.89 17.19 -8.53
CA TRP A 120 -9.14 18.02 -7.58
C TRP A 120 -9.13 17.45 -6.15
N SER A 121 -10.23 16.80 -5.73
CA SER A 121 -10.34 16.19 -4.41
C SER A 121 -9.33 15.07 -4.15
N LYS A 122 -8.83 14.40 -5.21
CA LYS A 122 -7.80 13.37 -5.11
C LYS A 122 -6.47 13.90 -4.58
N PHE A 123 -6.18 15.18 -4.80
CA PHE A 123 -5.00 15.83 -4.22
C PHE A 123 -5.08 16.02 -2.70
N LEU A 124 -6.28 15.95 -2.12
CA LEU A 124 -6.49 16.06 -0.68
C LEU A 124 -6.69 14.71 0.01
N THR A 125 -6.85 13.64 -0.74
CA THR A 125 -7.30 12.34 -0.23
C THR A 125 -6.38 11.18 -0.59
N ASP A 126 -6.66 10.47 -1.65
CA ASP A 126 -5.98 9.25 -2.04
C ASP A 126 -4.52 9.46 -2.49
N ILE A 127 -4.23 10.55 -3.21
CA ILE A 127 -2.84 10.86 -3.61
C ILE A 127 -1.93 11.07 -2.39
N PRO A 128 -2.25 11.96 -1.41
CA PRO A 128 -1.47 12.08 -0.19
C PRO A 128 -1.42 10.77 0.60
N PHE A 129 -2.51 10.01 0.64
CA PHE A 129 -2.55 8.75 1.37
C PHE A 129 -1.45 7.77 0.90
N VAL A 130 -1.30 7.55 -0.41
CA VAL A 130 -0.30 6.63 -0.95
C VAL A 130 1.11 7.23 -0.91
N LEU A 131 1.26 8.55 -1.17
CA LEU A 131 2.57 9.20 -1.14
C LEU A 131 3.16 9.30 0.27
N ILE A 132 2.33 9.55 1.30
CA ILE A 132 2.78 9.56 2.70
C ILE A 132 3.22 8.16 3.13
N LEU A 133 2.55 7.10 2.68
CA LEU A 133 3.00 5.73 2.93
C LEU A 133 4.39 5.48 2.32
N ALA A 134 4.59 5.88 1.06
CA ALA A 134 5.87 5.74 0.39
C ALA A 134 6.97 6.53 1.10
N LEU A 135 6.72 7.81 1.41
CA LEU A 135 7.66 8.69 2.09
C LEU A 135 7.98 8.21 3.52
N GLY A 136 6.97 7.81 4.28
CA GLY A 136 7.16 7.31 5.63
C GLY A 136 8.03 6.05 5.68
N ILE A 137 7.81 5.11 4.75
CA ILE A 137 8.69 3.94 4.62
C ILE A 137 10.10 4.39 4.20
N TYR A 138 10.25 5.28 3.22
CA TYR A 138 11.55 5.79 2.80
C TYR A 138 12.37 6.37 3.95
N LEU A 139 11.76 7.20 4.77
CA LEU A 139 12.41 7.89 5.89
C LEU A 139 12.71 6.95 7.06
N LEU A 140 11.82 5.98 7.31
CA LEU A 140 11.84 5.17 8.53
C LEU A 140 12.41 3.77 8.33
N ARG A 141 12.54 3.27 7.09
CA ARG A 141 13.04 1.90 6.85
C ARG A 141 14.45 1.72 7.42
N PRO A 142 14.78 0.55 7.98
CA PRO A 142 16.11 0.24 8.42
C PRO A 142 17.07 0.12 7.23
N SER A 143 18.33 0.39 7.46
CA SER A 143 19.39 0.14 6.48
C SER A 143 19.52 -1.36 6.23
N ALA A 144 19.76 -1.77 4.99
CA ALA A 144 20.13 -3.13 4.70
C ALA A 144 21.43 -3.45 5.46
N ASN A 145 21.45 -4.51 6.25
CA ASN A 145 22.65 -4.94 6.93
C ASN A 145 23.56 -5.60 5.88
N PRO A 146 24.74 -5.07 5.55
CA PRO A 146 25.61 -5.68 4.56
C PRO A 146 26.21 -7.02 5.03
N GLU A 147 26.02 -7.40 6.30
CA GLU A 147 26.61 -8.57 6.93
C GLU A 147 25.72 -9.83 6.93
N GLN A 148 24.56 -9.82 6.27
CA GLN A 148 23.85 -11.08 6.05
C GLN A 148 24.30 -11.65 4.70
N PRO A 149 25.29 -12.57 4.68
CA PRO A 149 25.59 -13.27 3.44
C PRO A 149 24.29 -13.97 3.01
N ALA A 150 24.02 -13.90 1.71
CA ALA A 150 22.98 -14.72 1.14
C ALA A 150 23.20 -16.14 1.66
N VAL A 151 22.18 -16.73 2.27
CA VAL A 151 22.21 -18.16 2.63
C VAL A 151 22.24 -18.87 1.30
N VAL A 152 23.46 -19.01 0.77
CA VAL A 152 23.76 -19.97 -0.30
C VAL A 152 23.55 -21.32 0.36
N SER A 153 22.49 -21.98 0.00
CA SER A 153 22.20 -23.36 0.41
C SER A 153 23.31 -24.29 -0.13
N ASP A 154 24.36 -24.42 0.65
CA ASP A 154 25.50 -25.31 0.39
C ASP A 154 25.12 -26.77 0.71
N GLN A 155 23.89 -27.16 0.38
CA GLN A 155 23.40 -28.53 0.60
C GLN A 155 23.51 -29.43 -0.64
N THR A 156 24.12 -28.94 -1.73
CA THR A 156 24.16 -29.73 -2.98
C THR A 156 25.46 -30.52 -3.20
N VAL A 157 26.46 -30.40 -2.33
CA VAL A 157 27.76 -31.07 -2.55
C VAL A 157 27.96 -32.36 -1.72
N ALA A 158 27.12 -32.65 -0.75
CA ALA A 158 27.29 -33.82 0.13
C ALA A 158 26.64 -35.12 -0.37
N GLN A 159 25.94 -35.15 -1.50
CA GLN A 159 25.24 -36.35 -1.97
C GLN A 159 25.85 -37.02 -3.19
N HIS A 160 27.07 -36.69 -3.61
CA HIS A 160 27.68 -37.32 -4.78
C HIS A 160 28.97 -38.12 -4.51
N ASN A 161 29.30 -38.40 -3.23
CA ASN A 161 30.43 -39.23 -2.82
C ASN A 161 30.01 -40.26 -1.78
N SER A 162 29.03 -41.10 -2.14
CA SER A 162 28.82 -42.39 -1.43
C SER A 162 28.36 -43.44 -2.42
#